data_b62a8fb9b64eb8dc00e3c6a27a81fbb4
#
_entry.id   b62a8fb9b64eb8dc00e3c6a27a81fbb4
#
_cell.length_a   1.000
_cell.length_b   1.000
_cell.length_c   1.000
_cell.angle_alpha   90.00
_cell.angle_beta   90.00
_cell.angle_gamma   90.00
#
_symmetry.space_group_name_H-M   'P 1'
#
loop_
_entity.id
_entity.type
_entity.pdbx_description
1 polymer ?
#
loop_
_entity_poly.entity_id
_entity_poly.type
_entity_poly.pdbx_seq_one_letter_code
_entity_poly.pdbx_strand_id
1 'polypeptide(L)'
;MNDNRVIRLKGVSIYHADDPFGSYPPERLVREGELILSDIDLEVHEGEFVYLIGRVGSGKSSLLKTLYAELQLLQGEGEVVGFDLRCLKRKDIPYLRRRIGIVFQDYQLLTDRNVFLNLYDVMRATGWKEEAAIRKRIDEVLQLVQLENKSYKMPFELSGGEQQRLVIARALLNSPKLLLADEPTGNLDPVTADGILELFREIAALGCAVVMSTHNTALIEEYPARTLLFARGR
;
A
#
# COMPACT_ATOMS: atom_id res chain seq x y z
N MET A 1 19.22 -9.41 18.08
CA MET A 1 18.12 -9.96 17.27
C MET A 1 17.80 -8.92 16.22
N ASN A 2 17.88 -9.25 14.93
CA ASN A 2 17.43 -8.30 13.91
C ASN A 2 15.93 -8.13 14.06
N ASP A 3 15.50 -6.90 14.32
CA ASP A 3 14.08 -6.54 14.34
C ASP A 3 13.60 -6.53 12.87
N ASN A 4 12.83 -7.57 12.48
CA ASN A 4 12.29 -7.70 11.12
C ASN A 4 10.89 -7.11 11.00
N ARG A 5 10.47 -6.25 11.95
CA ARG A 5 9.19 -5.56 11.90
C ARG A 5 9.20 -4.47 10.84
N VAL A 6 8.16 -4.43 10.03
CA VAL A 6 7.93 -3.39 9.04
C VAL A 6 6.84 -2.39 9.47
N ILE A 7 5.94 -2.82 10.38
CA ILE A 7 4.97 -1.95 11.03
C ILE A 7 5.00 -2.25 12.53
N ARG A 8 5.01 -1.17 13.33
CA ARG A 8 4.78 -1.20 14.76
C ARG A 8 3.92 -0.02 15.15
N LEU A 9 2.68 -0.29 15.54
CA LEU A 9 1.74 0.70 16.11
C LEU A 9 1.42 0.32 17.55
N LYS A 10 1.34 1.32 18.44
CA LYS A 10 0.98 1.13 19.84
C LYS A 10 0.08 2.26 20.32
N GLY A 11 -1.13 1.91 20.76
CA GLY A 11 -2.12 2.85 21.25
C GLY A 11 -2.47 3.94 20.23
N VAL A 12 -2.49 3.60 18.94
CA VAL A 12 -2.68 4.57 17.86
C VAL A 12 -4.15 4.95 17.71
N SER A 13 -4.41 6.27 17.70
CA SER A 13 -5.72 6.81 17.33
C SER A 13 -5.60 7.66 16.07
N ILE A 14 -6.53 7.47 15.12
CA ILE A 14 -6.54 8.11 13.82
C ILE A 14 -7.70 9.09 13.73
N TYR A 15 -7.40 10.30 13.30
CA TYR A 15 -8.34 11.39 13.15
C TYR A 15 -8.39 11.86 11.71
N HIS A 16 -9.58 12.20 11.23
CA HIS A 16 -9.74 13.07 10.06
C HIS A 16 -9.73 14.52 10.53
N ALA A 17 -8.77 15.29 10.01
CA ALA A 17 -8.65 16.72 10.28
C ALA A 17 -8.38 17.45 8.95
N ASP A 18 -8.95 18.63 8.79
CA ASP A 18 -8.90 19.41 7.55
C ASP A 18 -7.50 19.94 7.18
N ASP A 19 -6.53 19.78 8.06
CA ASP A 19 -5.14 20.22 7.85
C ASP A 19 -4.12 19.16 8.35
N PRO A 20 -4.06 17.98 7.73
CA PRO A 20 -3.26 16.86 8.23
C PRO A 20 -1.75 17.13 8.32
N PHE A 21 -1.21 18.10 7.55
CA PHE A 21 0.20 18.52 7.58
C PHE A 21 0.39 20.02 7.59
N GLY A 22 -0.60 20.75 8.06
CA GLY A 22 -0.65 22.18 8.01
C GLY A 22 -0.02 22.91 9.20
N SER A 23 -0.53 24.09 9.43
CA SER A 23 -0.01 25.04 10.40
C SER A 23 -0.56 24.83 11.82
N TYR A 24 -1.51 23.91 12.02
CA TYR A 24 -2.15 23.71 13.30
C TYR A 24 -1.38 22.72 14.19
N PRO A 25 -1.30 22.98 15.50
CA PRO A 25 -0.66 22.05 16.44
C PRO A 25 -1.49 20.77 16.59
N PRO A 26 -0.84 19.61 16.83
CA PRO A 26 -1.51 18.31 16.95
C PRO A 26 -2.67 18.28 17.96
N GLU A 27 -2.57 19.00 19.07
CA GLU A 27 -3.59 19.07 20.12
C GLU A 27 -4.90 19.70 19.60
N ARG A 28 -4.79 20.66 18.70
CA ARG A 28 -5.96 21.28 18.04
C ARG A 28 -6.60 20.29 17.07
N LEU A 29 -5.79 19.59 16.26
CA LEU A 29 -6.30 18.61 15.30
C LEU A 29 -6.97 17.42 15.99
N VAL A 30 -6.47 16.96 17.14
CA VAL A 30 -7.13 15.93 17.96
C VAL A 30 -8.46 16.44 18.53
N ARG A 31 -8.53 17.70 18.98
CA ARG A 31 -9.74 18.27 19.59
C ARG A 31 -10.84 18.55 18.57
N GLU A 32 -10.48 19.02 17.38
CA GLU A 32 -11.40 19.48 16.33
C GLU A 32 -11.64 18.41 15.24
N GLY A 33 -10.76 17.41 15.13
CA GLY A 33 -10.86 16.33 14.16
C GLY A 33 -11.87 15.26 14.56
N GLU A 34 -12.40 14.56 13.55
CA GLU A 34 -13.25 13.38 13.74
C GLU A 34 -12.39 12.15 14.07
N LEU A 35 -12.63 11.53 15.22
CA LEU A 35 -11.99 10.26 15.60
C LEU A 35 -12.53 9.11 14.73
N ILE A 36 -11.67 8.49 13.97
CA ILE A 36 -12.01 7.37 13.06
C ILE A 36 -11.68 6.01 13.71
N LEU A 37 -10.49 5.88 14.27
CA LEU A 37 -10.01 4.68 14.95
C LEU A 37 -9.35 5.04 16.27
N SER A 38 -9.52 4.20 17.28
CA SER A 38 -8.93 4.40 18.60
C SER A 38 -8.19 3.16 19.08
N ASP A 39 -7.08 3.39 19.77
CA ASP A 39 -6.32 2.38 20.51
C ASP A 39 -5.90 1.17 19.68
N ILE A 40 -5.30 1.44 18.52
CA ILE A 40 -4.84 0.40 17.60
C ILE A 40 -3.42 -0.03 17.97
N ASP A 41 -3.27 -1.33 18.26
CA ASP A 41 -1.99 -2.02 18.36
C ASP A 41 -1.83 -2.95 17.16
N LEU A 42 -0.72 -2.80 16.43
CA LEU A 42 -0.42 -3.60 15.25
C LEU A 42 1.07 -3.78 15.09
N GLU A 43 1.51 -5.02 14.98
CA GLU A 43 2.85 -5.37 14.51
C GLU A 43 2.74 -6.23 13.24
N VAL A 44 3.56 -5.91 12.22
CA VAL A 44 3.68 -6.69 10.99
C VAL A 44 5.16 -6.90 10.69
N HIS A 45 5.51 -8.12 10.28
CA HIS A 45 6.88 -8.55 10.01
C HIS A 45 7.14 -8.69 8.50
N GLU A 46 8.42 -8.67 8.11
CA GLU A 46 8.81 -8.94 6.71
C GLU A 46 8.25 -10.29 6.24
N GLY A 47 7.69 -10.32 5.04
CA GLY A 47 7.09 -11.52 4.45
C GLY A 47 5.72 -11.92 5.03
N GLU A 48 5.18 -11.18 5.97
CA GLU A 48 3.85 -11.45 6.54
C GLU A 48 2.75 -10.96 5.60
N PHE A 49 1.68 -11.75 5.46
CA PHE A 49 0.44 -11.33 4.78
C PHE A 49 -0.64 -11.07 5.81
N VAL A 50 -1.24 -9.87 5.81
CA VAL A 50 -2.25 -9.44 6.77
C VAL A 50 -3.47 -8.88 6.06
N TYR A 51 -4.66 -9.39 6.39
CA TYR A 51 -5.93 -8.80 5.98
C TYR A 51 -6.45 -7.77 6.98
N LEU A 52 -6.94 -6.66 6.47
CA LEU A 52 -7.77 -5.71 7.20
C LEU A 52 -9.22 -5.88 6.73
N ILE A 53 -10.09 -6.42 7.57
CA ILE A 53 -11.48 -6.67 7.22
C ILE A 53 -12.43 -5.81 8.03
N GLY A 54 -13.59 -5.50 7.47
CA GLY A 54 -14.62 -4.69 8.11
C GLY A 54 -15.51 -4.02 7.09
N ARG A 55 -16.62 -3.47 7.57
CA ARG A 55 -17.60 -2.77 6.72
C ARG A 55 -16.96 -1.55 6.06
N VAL A 56 -17.57 -1.08 4.96
CA VAL A 56 -17.24 0.21 4.36
C VAL A 56 -17.38 1.30 5.42
N GLY A 57 -16.40 2.21 5.50
CA GLY A 57 -16.37 3.27 6.51
C GLY A 57 -15.86 2.82 7.90
N SER A 58 -15.33 1.61 8.08
CA SER A 58 -14.78 1.15 9.37
C SER A 58 -13.37 1.67 9.69
N GLY A 59 -12.74 2.46 8.80
CA GLY A 59 -11.43 3.06 9.04
C GLY A 59 -10.23 2.34 8.41
N LYS A 60 -10.44 1.22 7.68
CA LYS A 60 -9.34 0.47 7.02
C LYS A 60 -8.46 1.36 6.13
N SER A 61 -9.09 2.10 5.22
CA SER A 61 -8.38 3.02 4.32
C SER A 61 -7.70 4.16 5.09
N SER A 62 -8.28 4.62 6.21
CA SER A 62 -7.67 5.65 7.07
C SER A 62 -6.41 5.11 7.77
N LEU A 63 -6.41 3.84 8.20
CA LEU A 63 -5.20 3.19 8.69
C LEU A 63 -4.14 3.12 7.60
N LEU A 64 -4.49 2.61 6.40
CA LEU A 64 -3.54 2.54 5.29
C LEU A 64 -2.96 3.93 4.97
N LYS A 65 -3.81 4.98 4.92
CA LYS A 65 -3.39 6.37 4.68
C LYS A 65 -2.43 6.91 5.74
N THR A 66 -2.61 6.50 7.00
CA THR A 66 -1.67 6.83 8.08
C THR A 66 -0.33 6.13 7.89
N LEU A 67 -0.31 4.86 7.48
CA LEU A 67 0.91 4.09 7.27
C LEU A 67 1.82 4.66 6.18
N TYR A 68 1.25 5.25 5.10
CA TYR A 68 2.05 5.93 4.07
C TYR A 68 2.05 7.46 4.18
N ALA A 69 1.67 7.97 5.37
CA ALA A 69 1.71 9.39 5.71
C ALA A 69 0.92 10.30 4.75
N GLU A 70 -0.27 9.89 4.34
CA GLU A 70 -1.31 10.77 3.80
C GLU A 70 -2.12 11.39 4.93
N LEU A 71 -2.43 10.61 5.98
CA LEU A 71 -2.95 11.10 7.25
C LEU A 71 -1.83 11.17 8.28
N GLN A 72 -1.78 12.25 9.03
CA GLN A 72 -0.80 12.43 10.10
C GLN A 72 -1.15 11.56 11.32
N LEU A 73 -0.17 10.88 11.89
CA LEU A 73 -0.32 10.23 13.19
C LEU A 73 -0.29 11.27 14.31
N LEU A 74 -1.45 11.52 14.93
CA LEU A 74 -1.60 12.54 15.97
C LEU A 74 -1.47 11.97 17.38
N GLN A 75 -1.82 10.69 17.60
CA GLN A 75 -1.82 10.06 18.91
C GLN A 75 -1.34 8.60 18.85
N GLY A 76 -0.62 8.15 19.88
CA GLY A 76 0.02 6.84 19.94
C GLY A 76 1.46 6.86 19.42
N GLU A 77 2.08 5.69 19.34
CA GLU A 77 3.41 5.46 18.76
C GLU A 77 3.26 4.70 17.45
N GLY A 78 3.98 5.10 16.40
CA GLY A 78 3.92 4.42 15.11
C GLY A 78 5.25 4.46 14.39
N GLU A 79 5.75 3.29 14.02
CA GLU A 79 6.93 3.12 13.19
C GLU A 79 6.57 2.27 11.96
N VAL A 80 6.96 2.75 10.78
CA VAL A 80 6.73 2.04 9.51
C VAL A 80 8.02 2.05 8.69
N VAL A 81 8.51 0.88 8.33
CA VAL A 81 9.76 0.63 7.57
C VAL A 81 10.95 1.47 8.06
N GLY A 82 11.04 1.65 9.40
CA GLY A 82 12.11 2.40 10.07
C GLY A 82 11.88 3.92 10.15
N PHE A 83 10.67 4.41 9.85
CA PHE A 83 10.29 5.81 10.04
C PHE A 83 9.31 5.96 11.21
N ASP A 84 9.64 6.84 12.16
CA ASP A 84 8.70 7.28 13.20
C ASP A 84 7.67 8.24 12.60
N LEU A 85 6.41 7.81 12.54
CA LEU A 85 5.33 8.58 11.94
C LEU A 85 4.96 9.84 12.75
N ARG A 86 5.23 9.87 14.07
CA ARG A 86 4.98 11.03 14.93
C ARG A 86 5.96 12.16 14.67
N CYS A 87 7.20 11.80 14.34
CA CYS A 87 8.31 12.73 14.10
C CYS A 87 8.55 13.00 12.61
N LEU A 88 7.72 12.41 11.71
CA LEU A 88 7.91 12.47 10.28
C LEU A 88 7.71 13.90 9.75
N LYS A 89 8.75 14.46 9.15
CA LYS A 89 8.68 15.78 8.51
C LYS A 89 8.22 15.64 7.06
N ARG A 90 7.55 16.66 6.54
CA ARG A 90 7.05 16.68 5.15
C ARG A 90 8.12 16.32 4.11
N LYS A 91 9.37 16.75 4.31
CA LYS A 91 10.51 16.42 3.42
C LYS A 91 10.90 14.93 3.45
N ASP A 92 10.55 14.20 4.50
CA ASP A 92 10.92 12.80 4.69
C ASP A 92 9.86 11.83 4.12
N ILE A 93 8.62 12.31 3.88
CA ILE A 93 7.51 11.53 3.32
C ILE A 93 7.89 10.84 1.99
N PRO A 94 8.55 11.50 1.01
CA PRO A 94 8.97 10.82 -0.21
C PRO A 94 9.93 9.64 0.03
N TYR A 95 10.76 9.70 1.05
CA TYR A 95 11.68 8.60 1.41
C TYR A 95 10.95 7.43 2.07
N LEU A 96 9.97 7.71 2.95
CA LEU A 96 9.05 6.70 3.47
C LEU A 96 8.32 5.99 2.31
N ARG A 97 7.67 6.76 1.43
CA ARG A 97 6.86 6.23 0.31
C ARG A 97 7.69 5.44 -0.71
N ARG A 98 9.01 5.67 -0.84
CA ARG A 98 9.88 4.82 -1.66
C ARG A 98 10.11 3.43 -1.09
N ARG A 99 9.94 3.25 0.23
CA ARG A 99 10.08 1.95 0.91
C ARG A 99 8.77 1.18 1.01
N ILE A 100 7.66 1.81 0.58
CA ILE A 100 6.31 1.25 0.60
C ILE A 100 5.79 1.18 -0.82
N GLY A 101 5.25 0.04 -1.22
CA GLY A 101 4.41 -0.07 -2.41
C GLY A 101 2.97 0.24 -2.05
N ILE A 102 2.25 0.96 -2.90
CA ILE A 102 0.85 1.29 -2.67
C ILE A 102 0.03 0.86 -3.88
N VAL A 103 -1.00 0.06 -3.63
CA VAL A 103 -1.98 -0.40 -4.62
C VAL A 103 -3.33 0.18 -4.23
N PHE A 104 -3.81 1.14 -4.99
CA PHE A 104 -5.10 1.80 -4.77
C PHE A 104 -6.25 1.01 -5.40
N GLN A 105 -7.46 1.24 -4.90
CA GLN A 105 -8.69 0.66 -5.45
C GLN A 105 -8.96 1.11 -6.89
N ASP A 106 -8.73 2.38 -7.19
CA ASP A 106 -8.71 2.94 -8.54
C ASP A 106 -7.27 2.84 -9.09
N TYR A 107 -7.11 2.31 -10.26
CA TYR A 107 -5.80 1.97 -10.84
C TYR A 107 -4.81 3.13 -10.87
N GLN A 108 -5.28 4.39 -11.00
CA GLN A 108 -4.46 5.61 -11.08
C GLN A 108 -3.32 5.48 -12.12
N LEU A 109 -3.61 4.84 -13.25
CA LEU A 109 -2.68 4.71 -14.35
C LEU A 109 -2.68 5.98 -15.20
N LEU A 110 -1.50 6.34 -15.72
CA LEU A 110 -1.37 7.41 -16.69
C LEU A 110 -1.92 6.93 -18.04
N THR A 111 -3.09 7.42 -18.43
CA THR A 111 -3.83 6.93 -19.60
C THR A 111 -3.22 7.36 -20.92
N ASP A 112 -2.36 8.38 -20.93
CA ASP A 112 -1.56 8.87 -22.06
C ASP A 112 -0.18 8.20 -22.19
N ARG A 113 0.12 7.21 -21.33
CA ARG A 113 1.39 6.49 -21.26
C ARG A 113 1.14 4.99 -21.42
N ASN A 114 1.99 4.33 -22.21
CA ASN A 114 1.97 2.87 -22.29
C ASN A 114 2.46 2.21 -20.99
N VAL A 115 2.38 0.89 -20.91
CA VAL A 115 2.82 0.09 -19.75
C VAL A 115 4.26 0.44 -19.34
N PHE A 116 5.20 0.45 -20.30
CA PHE A 116 6.60 0.77 -20.02
C PHE A 116 6.76 2.16 -19.42
N LEU A 117 6.14 3.18 -20.02
CA LEU A 117 6.24 4.57 -19.56
C LEU A 117 5.56 4.80 -18.21
N ASN A 118 4.46 4.11 -17.90
CA ASN A 118 3.84 4.12 -16.56
C ASN A 118 4.82 3.67 -15.47
N LEU A 119 5.72 2.75 -15.76
CA LEU A 119 6.75 2.27 -14.85
C LEU A 119 8.02 3.15 -14.89
N TYR A 120 8.46 3.52 -16.08
CA TYR A 120 9.66 4.31 -16.30
C TYR A 120 9.60 5.68 -15.62
N ASP A 121 8.48 6.40 -15.77
CA ASP A 121 8.30 7.72 -15.19
C ASP A 121 8.40 7.68 -13.65
N VAL A 122 7.88 6.62 -13.02
CA VAL A 122 8.02 6.40 -11.56
C VAL A 122 9.48 6.16 -11.16
N MET A 123 10.22 5.33 -11.92
CA MET A 123 11.64 5.09 -11.66
C MET A 123 12.44 6.39 -11.72
N ARG A 124 12.22 7.19 -12.75
CA ARG A 124 12.85 8.52 -12.89
C ARG A 124 12.49 9.47 -11.74
N ALA A 125 11.22 9.55 -11.40
CA ALA A 125 10.74 10.40 -10.29
C ALA A 125 11.28 9.95 -8.92
N THR A 126 11.56 8.66 -8.73
CA THR A 126 12.14 8.12 -7.50
C THR A 126 13.67 8.17 -7.45
N GLY A 127 14.31 8.72 -8.47
CA GLY A 127 15.73 9.07 -8.45
C GLY A 127 16.65 8.08 -9.16
N TRP A 128 16.11 7.11 -9.89
CA TRP A 128 16.92 6.22 -10.73
C TRP A 128 17.48 7.01 -11.93
N LYS A 129 18.76 6.84 -12.22
CA LYS A 129 19.46 7.60 -13.26
C LYS A 129 19.98 6.72 -14.40
N GLU A 130 20.41 5.51 -14.06
CA GLU A 130 21.04 4.57 -14.99
C GLU A 130 19.99 3.87 -15.85
N GLU A 131 19.98 4.17 -17.14
CA GLU A 131 18.97 3.70 -18.10
C GLU A 131 18.91 2.16 -18.19
N ALA A 132 20.07 1.52 -18.18
CA ALA A 132 20.13 0.06 -18.24
C ALA A 132 19.55 -0.61 -16.98
N ALA A 133 19.81 -0.01 -15.79
CA ALA A 133 19.25 -0.49 -14.54
C ALA A 133 17.74 -0.29 -14.48
N ILE A 134 17.23 0.84 -14.98
CA ILE A 134 15.79 1.12 -15.07
C ILE A 134 15.10 0.06 -15.94
N ARG A 135 15.61 -0.17 -17.18
CA ARG A 135 15.02 -1.16 -18.08
C ARG A 135 15.02 -2.55 -17.48
N LYS A 136 16.18 -2.98 -16.95
CA LYS A 136 16.29 -4.28 -16.28
C LYS A 136 15.25 -4.43 -15.16
N ARG A 137 15.08 -3.39 -14.31
CA ARG A 137 14.12 -3.45 -13.21
C ARG A 137 12.68 -3.49 -13.69
N ILE A 138 12.35 -2.76 -14.75
CA ILE A 138 11.02 -2.81 -15.38
C ILE A 138 10.75 -4.22 -15.92
N ASP A 139 11.69 -4.82 -16.63
CA ASP A 139 11.55 -6.18 -17.17
C ASP A 139 11.33 -7.20 -16.04
N GLU A 140 12.10 -7.11 -14.93
CA GLU A 140 11.94 -7.99 -13.76
C GLU A 140 10.53 -7.90 -13.16
N VAL A 141 10.01 -6.68 -12.94
CA VAL A 141 8.68 -6.53 -12.34
C VAL A 141 7.56 -6.91 -13.31
N LEU A 142 7.72 -6.65 -14.62
CA LEU A 142 6.76 -7.09 -15.64
C LEU A 142 6.69 -8.62 -15.74
N GLN A 143 7.83 -9.30 -15.64
CA GLN A 143 7.88 -10.76 -15.59
C GLN A 143 7.16 -11.29 -14.35
N LEU A 144 7.42 -10.72 -13.15
CA LEU A 144 6.77 -11.13 -11.91
C LEU A 144 5.25 -11.02 -12.00
N VAL A 145 4.73 -9.95 -12.61
CA VAL A 145 3.28 -9.74 -12.75
C VAL A 145 2.69 -10.33 -14.04
N GLN A 146 3.47 -11.08 -14.84
CA GLN A 146 3.06 -11.74 -16.10
C GLN A 146 2.56 -10.74 -17.18
N LEU A 147 3.26 -9.63 -17.32
CA LEU A 147 3.00 -8.59 -18.34
C LEU A 147 4.20 -8.34 -19.27
N GLU A 148 5.20 -9.23 -19.31
CA GLU A 148 6.44 -9.08 -20.05
C GLU A 148 6.24 -8.81 -21.55
N ASN A 149 5.17 -9.36 -22.14
CA ASN A 149 4.85 -9.21 -23.56
C ASN A 149 3.89 -8.04 -23.85
N LYS A 150 3.64 -7.14 -22.86
CA LYS A 150 2.63 -6.06 -22.95
C LYS A 150 3.19 -4.67 -22.68
N SER A 151 4.51 -4.51 -22.63
CA SER A 151 5.18 -3.25 -22.30
C SER A 151 4.81 -2.08 -23.22
N TYR A 152 4.46 -2.34 -24.47
CA TYR A 152 4.08 -1.37 -25.50
C TYR A 152 2.60 -0.95 -25.47
N LYS A 153 1.73 -1.73 -24.77
CA LYS A 153 0.28 -1.48 -24.74
C LYS A 153 -0.08 -0.27 -23.90
N MET A 154 -1.15 0.41 -24.30
CA MET A 154 -1.78 1.46 -23.50
C MET A 154 -2.69 0.84 -22.44
N PRO A 155 -2.94 1.54 -21.30
CA PRO A 155 -3.80 1.03 -20.23
C PRO A 155 -5.20 0.59 -20.70
N PHE A 156 -5.81 1.32 -21.62
CA PHE A 156 -7.13 0.97 -22.17
C PHE A 156 -7.16 -0.27 -23.07
N GLU A 157 -6.00 -0.78 -23.49
CA GLU A 157 -5.85 -2.03 -24.22
C GLU A 157 -5.64 -3.25 -23.30
N LEU A 158 -5.60 -3.02 -21.98
CA LEU A 158 -5.45 -4.04 -20.96
C LEU A 158 -6.81 -4.40 -20.35
N SER A 159 -7.01 -5.68 -20.02
CA SER A 159 -8.12 -6.10 -19.16
C SER A 159 -7.99 -5.50 -17.76
N GLY A 160 -9.09 -5.50 -16.96
CA GLY A 160 -9.06 -5.00 -15.58
C GLY A 160 -8.00 -5.70 -14.71
N GLY A 161 -7.88 -7.01 -14.84
CA GLY A 161 -6.85 -7.79 -14.14
C GLY A 161 -5.42 -7.44 -14.57
N GLU A 162 -5.20 -7.17 -15.86
CA GLU A 162 -3.91 -6.71 -16.38
C GLU A 162 -3.58 -5.29 -15.92
N GLN A 163 -4.56 -4.41 -15.85
CA GLN A 163 -4.39 -3.08 -15.26
C GLN A 163 -4.00 -3.18 -13.79
N GLN A 164 -4.65 -4.07 -13.03
CA GLN A 164 -4.32 -4.33 -11.63
C GLN A 164 -2.89 -4.88 -11.48
N ARG A 165 -2.48 -5.83 -12.33
CA ARG A 165 -1.10 -6.33 -12.37
C ARG A 165 -0.09 -5.22 -12.69
N LEU A 166 -0.42 -4.29 -13.58
CA LEU A 166 0.42 -3.11 -13.86
C LEU A 166 0.56 -2.19 -12.64
N VAL A 167 -0.53 -1.96 -11.90
CA VAL A 167 -0.50 -1.18 -10.64
C VAL A 167 0.40 -1.86 -9.60
N ILE A 168 0.31 -3.19 -9.48
CA ILE A 168 1.19 -3.97 -8.58
C ILE A 168 2.64 -3.88 -9.04
N ALA A 169 2.93 -4.03 -10.36
CA ALA A 169 4.28 -3.84 -10.90
C ALA A 169 4.85 -2.46 -10.54
N ARG A 170 4.06 -1.40 -10.70
CA ARG A 170 4.43 -0.04 -10.33
C ARG A 170 4.76 0.08 -8.84
N ALA A 171 3.99 -0.55 -7.98
CA ALA A 171 4.22 -0.55 -6.54
C ALA A 171 5.51 -1.27 -6.13
N LEU A 172 5.97 -2.25 -6.93
CA LEU A 172 7.16 -3.07 -6.65
C LEU A 172 8.47 -2.49 -7.17
N LEU A 173 8.45 -1.41 -7.97
CA LEU A 173 9.63 -0.87 -8.66
C LEU A 173 10.82 -0.59 -7.74
N ASN A 174 10.58 0.00 -6.58
CA ASN A 174 11.63 0.36 -5.61
C ASN A 174 11.95 -0.77 -4.61
N SER A 175 11.58 -2.02 -4.90
CA SER A 175 11.77 -3.17 -3.99
C SER A 175 11.30 -2.86 -2.56
N PRO A 176 10.01 -2.53 -2.38
CA PRO A 176 9.49 -2.13 -1.08
C PRO A 176 9.57 -3.28 -0.07
N LYS A 177 9.70 -2.93 1.21
CA LYS A 177 9.58 -3.88 2.33
C LYS A 177 8.15 -4.13 2.76
N LEU A 178 7.24 -3.23 2.37
CA LEU A 178 5.82 -3.24 2.72
C LEU A 178 4.99 -2.88 1.50
N LEU A 179 3.98 -3.68 1.21
CA LEU A 179 2.97 -3.42 0.20
C LEU A 179 1.63 -3.17 0.89
N LEU A 180 1.04 -2.01 0.66
CA LEU A 180 -0.27 -1.63 1.16
C LEU A 180 -1.27 -1.69 0.01
N ALA A 181 -2.33 -2.48 0.12
CA ALA A 181 -3.34 -2.65 -0.91
C ALA A 181 -4.73 -2.32 -0.37
N ASP A 182 -5.37 -1.31 -0.94
CA ASP A 182 -6.72 -0.89 -0.55
C ASP A 182 -7.74 -1.44 -1.54
N GLU A 183 -8.52 -2.47 -1.12
CA GLU A 183 -9.55 -3.15 -1.91
C GLU A 183 -9.10 -3.56 -3.34
N PRO A 184 -7.92 -4.20 -3.51
CA PRO A 184 -7.28 -4.38 -4.82
C PRO A 184 -8.02 -5.34 -5.76
N THR A 185 -8.99 -6.08 -5.25
CA THR A 185 -9.79 -7.07 -6.01
C THR A 185 -11.26 -6.66 -6.17
N GLY A 186 -11.64 -5.50 -5.62
CA GLY A 186 -13.05 -5.08 -5.54
C GLY A 186 -13.76 -4.89 -6.90
N ASN A 187 -13.00 -4.63 -7.96
CA ASN A 187 -13.53 -4.40 -9.32
C ASN A 187 -13.24 -5.57 -10.29
N LEU A 188 -12.80 -6.73 -9.76
CA LEU A 188 -12.41 -7.88 -10.56
C LEU A 188 -13.43 -9.02 -10.44
N ASP A 189 -13.53 -9.83 -11.48
CA ASP A 189 -14.25 -11.09 -11.40
C ASP A 189 -13.50 -12.08 -10.47
N PRO A 190 -14.17 -13.10 -9.92
CA PRO A 190 -13.59 -14.02 -8.94
C PRO A 190 -12.30 -14.69 -9.44
N VAL A 191 -12.26 -15.18 -10.66
CA VAL A 191 -11.08 -15.90 -11.20
C VAL A 191 -9.87 -14.96 -11.32
N THR A 192 -10.11 -13.73 -11.77
CA THR A 192 -9.06 -12.69 -11.83
C THR A 192 -8.61 -12.28 -10.44
N ALA A 193 -9.53 -12.16 -9.48
CA ALA A 193 -9.21 -11.82 -8.09
C ALA A 193 -8.32 -12.87 -7.44
N ASP A 194 -8.58 -14.16 -7.67
CA ASP A 194 -7.73 -15.27 -7.18
C ASP A 194 -6.29 -15.13 -7.70
N GLY A 195 -6.11 -14.89 -9.00
CA GLY A 195 -4.78 -14.68 -9.58
C GLY A 195 -4.04 -13.45 -9.04
N ILE A 196 -4.76 -12.42 -8.55
CA ILE A 196 -4.14 -11.29 -7.86
C ILE A 196 -3.74 -11.66 -6.42
N LEU A 197 -4.54 -12.46 -5.73
CA LEU A 197 -4.20 -12.93 -4.38
C LEU A 197 -3.00 -13.87 -4.39
N GLU A 198 -2.94 -14.78 -5.35
CA GLU A 198 -1.75 -15.63 -5.54
C GLU A 198 -0.49 -14.78 -5.75
N LEU A 199 -0.57 -13.75 -6.60
CA LEU A 199 0.54 -12.82 -6.80
C LEU A 199 0.95 -12.10 -5.50
N PHE A 200 0.01 -11.63 -4.70
CA PHE A 200 0.34 -11.02 -3.40
C PHE A 200 0.99 -12.01 -2.42
N ARG A 201 0.58 -13.27 -2.42
CA ARG A 201 1.22 -14.32 -1.61
C ARG A 201 2.64 -14.63 -2.08
N GLU A 202 2.86 -14.66 -3.38
CA GLU A 202 4.21 -14.80 -3.95
C GLU A 202 5.10 -13.62 -3.53
N ILE A 203 4.60 -12.39 -3.60
CA ILE A 203 5.31 -11.19 -3.15
C ILE A 203 5.66 -11.29 -1.66
N ALA A 204 4.73 -11.78 -0.82
CA ALA A 204 4.99 -11.98 0.60
C ALA A 204 6.06 -13.06 0.83
N ALA A 205 6.00 -14.18 0.11
CA ALA A 205 6.99 -15.24 0.18
C ALA A 205 8.41 -14.78 -0.23
N LEU A 206 8.50 -13.75 -1.08
CA LEU A 206 9.76 -13.09 -1.46
C LEU A 206 10.28 -12.10 -0.39
N GLY A 207 9.58 -11.94 0.74
CA GLY A 207 10.00 -11.15 1.89
C GLY A 207 9.38 -9.75 2.00
N CYS A 208 8.54 -9.33 1.05
CA CYS A 208 7.79 -8.08 1.16
C CYS A 208 6.52 -8.32 1.98
N ALA A 209 6.36 -7.63 3.10
CA ALA A 209 5.10 -7.71 3.86
C ALA A 209 3.93 -7.16 3.06
N VAL A 210 2.76 -7.78 3.15
CA VAL A 210 1.54 -7.34 2.45
C VAL A 210 0.44 -7.06 3.46
N VAL A 211 -0.10 -5.85 3.44
CA VAL A 211 -1.30 -5.47 4.21
C VAL A 211 -2.40 -5.10 3.24
N MET A 212 -3.44 -5.91 3.20
CA MET A 212 -4.54 -5.79 2.23
C MET A 212 -5.85 -5.52 2.92
N SER A 213 -6.53 -4.42 2.57
CA SER A 213 -7.92 -4.22 2.97
C SER A 213 -8.85 -4.97 2.04
N THR A 214 -9.88 -5.59 2.59
CA THR A 214 -10.97 -6.18 1.82
C THR A 214 -12.27 -6.27 2.64
N HIS A 215 -13.40 -6.30 1.96
CA HIS A 215 -14.69 -6.65 2.54
C HIS A 215 -15.19 -8.03 2.07
N ASN A 216 -14.45 -8.69 1.17
CA ASN A 216 -14.79 -10.01 0.65
C ASN A 216 -14.25 -11.11 1.57
N THR A 217 -15.12 -11.67 2.41
CA THR A 217 -14.77 -12.74 3.36
C THR A 217 -14.51 -14.08 2.70
N ALA A 218 -15.09 -14.36 1.52
CA ALA A 218 -14.86 -15.61 0.80
C ALA A 218 -13.39 -15.78 0.40
N LEU A 219 -12.73 -14.68 -0.01
CA LEU A 219 -11.30 -14.71 -0.33
C LEU A 219 -10.43 -15.10 0.89
N ILE A 220 -10.85 -14.74 2.10
CA ILE A 220 -10.09 -15.03 3.32
C ILE A 220 -10.24 -16.51 3.69
N GLU A 221 -11.40 -17.11 3.42
CA GLU A 221 -11.62 -18.54 3.64
C GLU A 221 -10.77 -19.39 2.68
N GLU A 222 -10.65 -18.95 1.43
CA GLU A 222 -9.87 -19.64 0.41
C GLU A 222 -8.35 -19.41 0.57
N TYR A 223 -7.95 -18.19 0.96
CA TYR A 223 -6.55 -17.79 1.15
C TYR A 223 -6.31 -17.34 2.59
N PRO A 224 -6.28 -18.26 3.59
CA PRO A 224 -6.19 -17.90 4.98
C PRO A 224 -4.86 -17.21 5.32
N ALA A 225 -4.96 -16.09 6.04
CA ALA A 225 -3.85 -15.34 6.59
C ALA A 225 -4.29 -14.62 7.87
N ARG A 226 -3.34 -14.01 8.57
CA ARG A 226 -3.65 -13.19 9.75
C ARG A 226 -4.64 -12.10 9.37
N THR A 227 -5.68 -11.97 10.17
CA THR A 227 -6.80 -11.08 9.89
C THR A 227 -7.08 -10.15 11.07
N LEU A 228 -7.21 -8.86 10.77
CA LEU A 228 -7.61 -7.81 11.71
C LEU A 228 -9.03 -7.37 11.39
N LEU A 229 -9.94 -7.52 12.34
CA LEU A 229 -11.34 -7.12 12.19
C LEU A 229 -11.54 -5.69 12.68
N PHE A 230 -11.96 -4.81 11.78
CA PHE A 230 -12.36 -3.43 12.09
C PHE A 230 -13.86 -3.41 12.39
N ALA A 231 -14.21 -3.43 13.67
CA ALA A 231 -15.53 -3.09 14.16
C ALA A 231 -15.64 -1.56 14.29
N ARG A 232 -16.87 -0.98 14.28
CA ARG A 232 -17.05 0.48 14.36
C ARG A 232 -16.24 1.08 15.51
N GLY A 233 -15.25 1.94 15.19
CA GLY A 233 -14.48 2.73 16.16
C GLY A 233 -13.39 1.97 16.92
N ARG A 234 -13.13 0.69 16.61
CA ARG A 234 -12.06 -0.11 17.24
C ARG A 234 -11.46 -1.09 16.26
#